data_97406f5d1c8367127129607a28605af0
#
_entry.id   97406f5d1c8367127129607a28605af0
#
_cell.length_a   1.000
_cell.length_b   1.000
_cell.length_c   1.000
_cell.angle_alpha   90.00
_cell.angle_beta   90.00
_cell.angle_gamma   90.00
#
_symmetry.space_group_name_H-M   'P 1'
#
loop_
_entity.id
_entity.type
_entity.pdbx_description
1 polymer ?
#
loop_
_entity_poly.entity_id
_entity_poly.type
_entity_poly.pdbx_seq_one_letter_code
_entity_poly.pdbx_strand_id
1 'polypeptide(L)'
;VTNTPSKPALPPAWINAWDEQTRLWTALAEAPRSLLICDYDGTLAPFKADKMTALPFPGVAERLEKIAGLPRAKLALVSGRPVAELITLFPLAARLELFGSHGREHRTADGVYRIEQASEPVRQALDRAADELRGLGYGGSLERKEASLAVHWRNLSPTEQARLAEASEGVFAQHTHRAAEQEGLSMLPFESGMELRANDHTKGHAVEALLAAGGDGLVAAYLGDDTTDEDAFRALGARGLSLLVREEPRPTLAGFWLRAPAQLISFLDDWTRAAGRGGRG
;
A
#
# COMPACT_ATOMS: atom_id res chain seq x y z
N VAL A 1 -11.69 24.97 19.04
CA VAL A 1 -10.48 24.13 19.08
C VAL A 1 -9.70 24.44 17.81
N THR A 2 -8.64 25.24 17.94
CA THR A 2 -7.77 25.67 16.82
C THR A 2 -6.97 24.47 16.34
N ASN A 3 -7.30 24.02 15.16
CA ASN A 3 -6.56 22.98 14.46
C ASN A 3 -5.22 23.59 14.00
N THR A 4 -4.17 23.46 14.81
CA THR A 4 -2.82 23.85 14.42
C THR A 4 -2.38 22.88 13.31
N PRO A 5 -2.02 23.33 12.10
CA PRO A 5 -1.53 22.47 11.07
C PRO A 5 -0.26 21.76 11.58
N SER A 6 -0.26 20.44 11.59
CA SER A 6 0.89 19.65 11.95
C SER A 6 2.06 20.04 11.04
N LYS A 7 3.19 20.37 11.67
CA LYS A 7 4.44 20.72 10.98
C LYS A 7 4.73 19.66 9.91
N PRO A 8 5.07 20.03 8.67
CA PRO A 8 5.39 19.07 7.63
C PRO A 8 6.50 18.14 8.15
N ALA A 9 6.27 16.83 8.05
CA ALA A 9 7.25 15.85 8.47
C ALA A 9 8.57 16.08 7.72
N LEU A 10 9.67 16.06 8.45
CA LEU A 10 11.00 16.14 7.84
C LEU A 10 11.17 14.96 6.87
N PRO A 11 11.93 15.14 5.76
CA PRO A 11 12.22 14.03 4.86
C PRO A 11 12.86 12.90 5.66
N PRO A 12 12.51 11.63 5.36
CA PRO A 12 13.04 10.49 6.09
C PRO A 12 14.57 10.43 5.98
N ALA A 13 15.22 10.04 7.07
CA ALA A 13 16.64 9.78 7.07
C ALA A 13 16.96 8.61 6.14
N TRP A 14 18.13 8.65 5.49
CA TRP A 14 18.63 7.49 4.75
C TRP A 14 18.91 6.33 5.69
N ILE A 15 18.59 5.10 5.28
CA ILE A 15 19.02 3.86 5.96
C ILE A 15 20.55 3.69 5.99
N ASN A 16 21.30 4.73 5.72
CA ASN A 16 22.76 4.77 5.70
C ASN A 16 23.39 5.22 7.05
N ALA A 17 22.59 5.58 8.05
CA ALA A 17 23.11 5.79 9.39
C ALA A 17 23.57 4.43 9.94
N TRP A 18 24.89 4.24 9.99
CA TRP A 18 25.55 2.98 10.38
C TRP A 18 25.00 2.39 11.69
N ASP A 19 24.72 3.23 12.67
CA ASP A 19 24.25 2.79 13.99
C ASP A 19 22.81 2.25 13.95
N GLU A 20 21.91 2.86 13.17
CA GLU A 20 20.52 2.42 13.03
C GLU A 20 20.42 1.14 12.22
N GLN A 21 21.21 1.01 11.14
CA GLN A 21 21.31 -0.24 10.39
C GLN A 21 21.82 -1.37 11.27
N THR A 22 22.88 -1.14 12.04
CA THR A 22 23.46 -2.16 12.91
C THR A 22 22.45 -2.64 13.94
N ARG A 23 21.66 -1.73 14.54
CA ARG A 23 20.60 -2.09 15.50
C ARG A 23 19.49 -2.91 14.84
N LEU A 24 19.01 -2.49 13.66
CA LEU A 24 17.98 -3.23 12.93
C LEU A 24 18.46 -4.65 12.58
N TRP A 25 19.63 -4.76 11.96
CA TRP A 25 20.13 -6.06 11.51
C TRP A 25 20.47 -6.99 12.66
N THR A 26 20.93 -6.45 13.80
CA THR A 26 21.13 -7.22 15.03
C THR A 26 19.81 -7.69 15.60
N ALA A 27 18.83 -6.80 15.76
CA ALA A 27 17.50 -7.15 16.24
C ALA A 27 16.84 -8.22 15.35
N LEU A 28 16.96 -8.08 14.02
CA LEU A 28 16.42 -9.03 13.07
C LEU A 28 17.11 -10.41 13.15
N ALA A 29 18.43 -10.44 13.37
CA ALA A 29 19.18 -11.68 13.52
C ALA A 29 18.83 -12.43 14.82
N GLU A 30 18.52 -11.71 15.88
CA GLU A 30 18.14 -12.27 17.20
C GLU A 30 16.65 -12.56 17.32
N ALA A 31 15.80 -11.97 16.48
CA ALA A 31 14.35 -12.10 16.55
C ALA A 31 13.89 -13.55 16.35
N PRO A 32 12.96 -14.06 17.17
CA PRO A 32 12.34 -15.36 16.94
C PRO A 32 11.50 -15.40 15.68
N ARG A 33 11.01 -14.23 15.22
CA ARG A 33 10.16 -14.07 14.02
C ARG A 33 10.45 -12.75 13.34
N SER A 34 10.36 -12.76 12.01
CA SER A 34 10.41 -11.53 11.22
C SER A 34 9.24 -11.47 10.23
N LEU A 35 8.81 -10.25 9.91
CA LEU A 35 7.72 -9.98 8.99
C LEU A 35 8.12 -8.83 8.04
N LEU A 36 8.27 -9.15 6.78
CA LEU A 36 8.44 -8.15 5.74
C LEU A 36 7.11 -7.94 5.03
N ILE A 37 6.61 -6.72 5.04
CA ILE A 37 5.37 -6.32 4.39
C ILE A 37 5.73 -5.37 3.26
N CYS A 38 5.24 -5.63 2.06
CA CYS A 38 5.53 -4.80 0.90
C CYS A 38 4.25 -4.38 0.19
N ASP A 39 4.17 -3.12 -0.20
CA ASP A 39 3.32 -2.72 -1.30
C ASP A 39 3.89 -3.24 -2.63
N TYR A 40 3.11 -3.15 -3.71
CA TYR A 40 3.50 -3.69 -5.01
C TYR A 40 3.89 -2.61 -6.02
N ASP A 41 2.94 -1.76 -6.43
CA ASP A 41 3.16 -0.74 -7.45
C ASP A 41 3.98 0.44 -6.92
N GLY A 42 5.02 0.85 -7.64
CA GLY A 42 5.95 1.88 -7.18
C GLY A 42 6.99 1.37 -6.17
N THR A 43 6.71 0.26 -5.48
CA THR A 43 7.55 -0.34 -4.43
C THR A 43 8.35 -1.52 -4.96
N LEU A 44 7.70 -2.63 -5.31
CA LEU A 44 8.34 -3.84 -5.85
C LEU A 44 8.40 -3.84 -7.38
N ALA A 45 7.50 -3.12 -8.02
CA ALA A 45 7.35 -3.00 -9.46
C ALA A 45 7.23 -1.52 -9.88
N PRO A 46 7.75 -1.13 -11.06
CA PRO A 46 7.56 0.23 -11.54
C PRO A 46 6.12 0.47 -11.96
N PHE A 47 5.65 1.72 -11.87
CA PHE A 47 4.40 2.11 -12.51
C PHE A 47 4.45 1.90 -14.03
N LYS A 48 3.39 1.33 -14.60
CA LYS A 48 3.22 1.11 -16.03
C LYS A 48 1.87 1.66 -16.51
N ALA A 49 1.85 2.14 -17.76
CA ALA A 49 0.60 2.59 -18.38
C ALA A 49 -0.42 1.45 -18.48
N ASP A 50 0.01 0.27 -18.90
CA ASP A 50 -0.75 -0.96 -18.77
C ASP A 50 -0.37 -1.63 -17.44
N LYS A 51 -1.28 -1.55 -16.48
CA LYS A 51 -1.07 -2.08 -15.13
C LYS A 51 -0.74 -3.58 -15.11
N MET A 52 -1.21 -4.35 -16.13
CA MET A 52 -0.96 -5.79 -16.21
C MET A 52 0.42 -6.14 -16.79
N THR A 53 1.25 -5.14 -17.08
CA THR A 53 2.67 -5.31 -17.47
C THR A 53 3.66 -4.87 -16.40
N ALA A 54 3.18 -4.45 -15.22
CA ALA A 54 4.00 -4.01 -14.10
C ALA A 54 4.60 -5.21 -13.36
N LEU A 55 5.60 -5.84 -13.95
CA LEU A 55 6.37 -6.92 -13.32
C LEU A 55 7.35 -6.36 -12.27
N PRO A 56 7.71 -7.14 -11.22
CA PRO A 56 8.71 -6.73 -10.24
C PRO A 56 10.02 -6.28 -10.89
N PHE A 57 10.72 -5.34 -10.26
CA PHE A 57 12.05 -4.95 -10.71
C PHE A 57 12.96 -6.18 -10.83
N PRO A 58 13.88 -6.20 -11.83
CA PRO A 58 14.82 -7.32 -11.99
C PRO A 58 15.55 -7.65 -10.70
N GLY A 59 15.54 -8.93 -10.31
CA GLY A 59 16.20 -9.43 -9.11
C GLY A 59 15.39 -9.29 -7.79
N VAL A 60 14.22 -8.65 -7.80
CA VAL A 60 13.37 -8.54 -6.61
C VAL A 60 12.66 -9.86 -6.32
N ALA A 61 12.10 -10.51 -7.34
CA ALA A 61 11.35 -11.75 -7.18
C ALA A 61 12.18 -12.85 -6.51
N GLU A 62 13.42 -13.05 -6.95
CA GLU A 62 14.33 -14.07 -6.42
C GLU A 62 14.72 -13.82 -4.96
N ARG A 63 14.79 -12.53 -4.54
CA ARG A 63 15.09 -12.15 -3.16
C ARG A 63 13.91 -12.38 -2.25
N LEU A 64 12.73 -12.00 -2.70
CA LEU A 64 11.50 -12.26 -1.96
C LEU A 64 11.23 -13.76 -1.81
N GLU A 65 11.53 -14.57 -2.82
CA GLU A 65 11.45 -16.01 -2.73
C GLU A 65 12.42 -16.59 -1.67
N LYS A 66 13.65 -16.08 -1.61
CA LYS A 66 14.61 -16.44 -0.56
C LYS A 66 14.09 -16.08 0.83
N ILE A 67 13.55 -14.87 1.00
CA ILE A 67 12.97 -14.42 2.28
C ILE A 67 11.79 -15.32 2.68
N ALA A 68 10.87 -15.59 1.75
CA ALA A 68 9.72 -16.46 2.00
C ALA A 68 10.11 -17.91 2.34
N GLY A 69 11.29 -18.36 1.95
CA GLY A 69 11.86 -19.67 2.28
C GLY A 69 12.55 -19.73 3.65
N LEU A 70 12.73 -18.63 4.36
CA LEU A 70 13.37 -18.62 5.67
C LEU A 70 12.40 -19.12 6.76
N PRO A 71 12.79 -20.03 7.65
CA PRO A 71 11.87 -20.66 8.63
C PRO A 71 11.20 -19.68 9.59
N ARG A 72 11.83 -18.54 9.87
CA ARG A 72 11.36 -17.53 10.84
C ARG A 72 10.88 -16.25 10.19
N ALA A 73 10.90 -16.18 8.88
CA ALA A 73 10.45 -15.01 8.13
C ALA A 73 9.06 -15.24 7.55
N LYS A 74 8.20 -14.25 7.71
CA LYS A 74 6.97 -14.12 6.95
C LYS A 74 7.12 -12.98 5.94
N LEU A 75 6.54 -13.17 4.77
CA LEU A 75 6.43 -12.17 3.73
C LEU A 75 4.95 -11.96 3.42
N ALA A 76 4.52 -10.71 3.39
CA ALA A 76 3.15 -10.33 3.03
C ALA A 76 3.15 -9.22 1.98
N LEU A 77 2.15 -9.22 1.10
CA LEU A 77 1.89 -8.10 0.20
C LEU A 77 0.60 -7.40 0.60
N VAL A 78 0.63 -6.06 0.59
CA VAL A 78 -0.52 -5.20 0.89
C VAL A 78 -0.64 -4.16 -0.21
N SER A 79 -1.62 -4.30 -1.10
CA SER A 79 -1.70 -3.51 -2.33
C SER A 79 -3.12 -2.98 -2.60
N GLY A 80 -3.20 -1.93 -3.39
CA GLY A 80 -4.45 -1.46 -3.99
C GLY A 80 -4.99 -2.36 -5.10
N ARG A 81 -4.16 -3.28 -5.61
CA ARG A 81 -4.58 -4.27 -6.61
C ARG A 81 -5.45 -5.37 -6.01
N PRO A 82 -6.41 -5.92 -6.78
CA PRO A 82 -7.04 -7.18 -6.43
C PRO A 82 -6.02 -8.33 -6.28
N VAL A 83 -6.28 -9.25 -5.37
CA VAL A 83 -5.42 -10.43 -5.13
C VAL A 83 -5.16 -11.23 -6.41
N ALA A 84 -6.15 -11.39 -7.27
CA ALA A 84 -6.00 -12.11 -8.54
C ALA A 84 -4.98 -11.46 -9.50
N GLU A 85 -4.94 -10.12 -9.55
CA GLU A 85 -3.95 -9.39 -10.35
C GLU A 85 -2.53 -9.58 -9.78
N LEU A 86 -2.37 -9.50 -8.45
CA LEU A 86 -1.08 -9.74 -7.80
C LEU A 86 -0.52 -11.13 -8.11
N ILE A 87 -1.35 -12.16 -8.05
CA ILE A 87 -0.94 -13.55 -8.34
C ILE A 87 -0.54 -13.69 -9.82
N THR A 88 -1.26 -13.01 -10.72
CA THR A 88 -0.95 -13.06 -12.16
C THR A 88 0.39 -12.39 -12.47
N LEU A 89 0.66 -11.21 -11.87
CA LEU A 89 1.88 -10.43 -12.11
C LEU A 89 3.10 -10.99 -11.37
N PHE A 90 2.88 -11.61 -10.23
CA PHE A 90 3.91 -12.11 -9.34
C PHE A 90 3.51 -13.49 -8.79
N PRO A 91 3.80 -14.60 -9.50
CA PRO A 91 3.35 -15.93 -9.13
C PRO A 91 3.75 -16.40 -7.72
N LEU A 92 4.85 -15.90 -7.16
CA LEU A 92 5.21 -16.13 -5.75
C LEU A 92 4.09 -15.70 -4.80
N ALA A 93 3.34 -14.65 -5.14
CA ALA A 93 2.22 -14.14 -4.34
C ALA A 93 1.21 -15.23 -3.98
N ALA A 94 1.01 -16.24 -4.84
CA ALA A 94 0.10 -17.35 -4.54
C ALA A 94 0.46 -18.15 -3.26
N ARG A 95 1.66 -17.98 -2.74
CA ARG A 95 2.17 -18.66 -1.52
C ARG A 95 2.37 -17.71 -0.34
N LEU A 96 1.96 -16.45 -0.48
CA LEU A 96 2.15 -15.40 0.52
C LEU A 96 0.82 -15.03 1.19
N GLU A 97 0.94 -14.35 2.31
CA GLU A 97 -0.16 -13.60 2.91
C GLU A 97 -0.42 -12.36 2.05
N LEU A 98 -1.64 -12.21 1.52
CA LEU A 98 -2.00 -11.14 0.61
C LEU A 98 -3.16 -10.32 1.14
N PHE A 99 -3.02 -9.01 1.11
CA PHE A 99 -4.11 -8.06 1.26
C PHE A 99 -4.23 -7.25 -0.02
N GLY A 100 -5.30 -7.50 -0.78
CA GLY A 100 -5.64 -6.77 -2.00
C GLY A 100 -6.69 -5.69 -1.76
N SER A 101 -6.94 -4.88 -2.78
CA SER A 101 -7.98 -3.84 -2.76
C SER A 101 -7.91 -2.97 -1.50
N HIS A 102 -6.68 -2.52 -1.14
CA HIS A 102 -6.36 -1.73 0.06
C HIS A 102 -6.70 -2.40 1.40
N GLY A 103 -6.71 -3.73 1.47
CA GLY A 103 -6.97 -4.50 2.68
C GLY A 103 -8.35 -5.16 2.73
N ARG A 104 -9.22 -4.93 1.72
CA ARG A 104 -10.54 -5.57 1.66
C ARG A 104 -10.50 -7.03 1.27
N GLU A 105 -9.57 -7.39 0.40
CA GLU A 105 -9.30 -8.77 0.06
C GLU A 105 -8.19 -9.30 0.95
N HIS A 106 -8.42 -10.43 1.57
CA HIS A 106 -7.42 -11.14 2.34
C HIS A 106 -7.31 -12.58 1.83
N ARG A 107 -6.10 -12.98 1.44
CA ARG A 107 -5.79 -14.35 1.09
C ARG A 107 -4.61 -14.82 1.91
N THR A 108 -4.83 -15.85 2.71
CA THR A 108 -3.78 -16.47 3.52
C THR A 108 -2.80 -17.27 2.66
N ALA A 109 -1.61 -17.55 3.18
CA ALA A 109 -0.59 -18.31 2.48
C ALA A 109 -1.03 -19.75 2.12
N ASP A 110 -1.93 -20.35 2.88
CA ASP A 110 -2.54 -21.66 2.62
C ASP A 110 -3.74 -21.60 1.66
N GLY A 111 -4.09 -20.40 1.17
CA GLY A 111 -5.06 -20.21 0.10
C GLY A 111 -6.48 -19.86 0.52
N VAL A 112 -6.77 -19.70 1.81
CA VAL A 112 -8.10 -19.23 2.24
C VAL A 112 -8.28 -17.80 1.79
N TYR A 113 -9.36 -17.52 1.05
CA TYR A 113 -9.67 -16.20 0.51
C TYR A 113 -10.94 -15.64 1.16
N ARG A 114 -10.88 -14.39 1.53
CA ARG A 114 -12.02 -13.61 2.06
C ARG A 114 -12.04 -12.25 1.39
N ILE A 115 -13.22 -11.69 1.23
CA ILE A 115 -13.46 -10.32 0.78
C ILE A 115 -14.46 -9.65 1.73
N GLU A 116 -14.09 -8.49 2.23
CA GLU A 116 -14.98 -7.64 3.02
C GLU A 116 -15.74 -6.70 2.07
N GLN A 117 -17.05 -6.86 2.05
CA GLN A 117 -17.90 -6.01 1.22
C GLN A 117 -18.05 -4.63 1.86
N ALA A 118 -18.14 -3.59 1.04
CA ALA A 118 -18.51 -2.28 1.52
C ALA A 118 -19.96 -2.31 2.06
N SER A 119 -20.24 -1.49 3.07
CA SER A 119 -21.60 -1.38 3.58
C SER A 119 -22.57 -0.92 2.49
N GLU A 120 -23.83 -1.30 2.60
CA GLU A 120 -24.84 -0.94 1.60
C GLU A 120 -24.96 0.58 1.38
N PRO A 121 -24.94 1.43 2.44
CA PRO A 121 -24.94 2.89 2.26
C PRO A 121 -23.74 3.40 1.46
N VAL A 122 -22.54 2.82 1.69
CA VAL A 122 -21.32 3.17 0.95
C VAL A 122 -21.43 2.78 -0.51
N ARG A 123 -21.87 1.54 -0.82
CA ARG A 123 -22.08 1.10 -2.21
C ARG A 123 -23.03 2.01 -2.96
N GLN A 124 -24.19 2.34 -2.34
CA GLN A 124 -25.16 3.25 -2.91
C GLN A 124 -24.63 4.68 -3.11
N ALA A 125 -23.77 5.18 -2.21
CA ALA A 125 -23.16 6.48 -2.39
C ALA A 125 -22.19 6.50 -3.57
N LEU A 126 -21.38 5.44 -3.72
CA LEU A 126 -20.47 5.27 -4.86
C LEU A 126 -21.23 5.13 -6.18
N ASP A 127 -22.35 4.41 -6.19
CA ASP A 127 -23.18 4.24 -7.38
C ASP A 127 -23.85 5.57 -7.79
N ARG A 128 -24.38 6.34 -6.83
CA ARG A 128 -24.90 7.69 -7.09
C ARG A 128 -23.82 8.62 -7.65
N ALA A 129 -22.63 8.64 -7.07
CA ALA A 129 -21.53 9.45 -7.59
C ALA A 129 -21.15 9.06 -9.03
N ALA A 130 -21.13 7.75 -9.32
CA ALA A 130 -20.86 7.26 -10.66
C ALA A 130 -21.97 7.68 -11.65
N ASP A 131 -23.24 7.62 -11.26
CA ASP A 131 -24.38 8.02 -12.12
C ASP A 131 -24.39 9.52 -12.37
N GLU A 132 -24.05 10.33 -11.37
CA GLU A 132 -23.91 11.78 -11.54
C GLU A 132 -22.81 12.11 -12.56
N LEU A 133 -21.64 11.49 -12.45
CA LEU A 133 -20.54 11.69 -13.40
C LEU A 133 -20.85 11.16 -14.80
N ARG A 134 -21.59 10.04 -14.91
CA ARG A 134 -22.11 9.55 -16.21
C ARG A 134 -23.09 10.54 -16.83
N GLY A 135 -23.98 11.12 -16.03
CA GLY A 135 -24.92 12.16 -16.47
C GLY A 135 -24.22 13.42 -16.99
N LEU A 136 -23.02 13.73 -16.49
CA LEU A 136 -22.16 14.80 -16.98
C LEU A 136 -21.34 14.41 -18.24
N GLY A 137 -21.46 13.20 -18.73
CA GLY A 137 -20.78 12.72 -19.93
C GLY A 137 -19.42 12.06 -19.71
N TYR A 138 -19.02 11.80 -18.45
CA TYR A 138 -17.69 11.28 -18.12
C TYR A 138 -17.64 9.75 -17.94
N GLY A 139 -18.66 9.02 -18.36
CA GLY A 139 -18.76 7.56 -18.15
C GLY A 139 -17.55 6.75 -18.61
N GLY A 140 -16.88 7.16 -19.69
CA GLY A 140 -15.66 6.49 -20.20
C GLY A 140 -14.41 6.64 -19.36
N SER A 141 -14.41 7.56 -18.37
CA SER A 141 -13.30 7.82 -17.46
C SER A 141 -13.46 7.16 -16.10
N LEU A 142 -14.53 6.42 -15.85
CA LEU A 142 -14.88 5.85 -14.56
C LEU A 142 -14.46 4.39 -14.43
N GLU A 143 -13.85 4.06 -13.30
CA GLU A 143 -13.61 2.67 -12.87
C GLU A 143 -14.32 2.44 -11.53
N ARG A 144 -15.45 1.72 -11.54
CA ARG A 144 -16.21 1.35 -10.35
C ARG A 144 -15.72 0.02 -9.79
N LYS A 145 -15.21 0.03 -8.56
CA LYS A 145 -14.78 -1.14 -7.79
C LYS A 145 -15.76 -1.37 -6.63
N GLU A 146 -15.65 -2.51 -5.92
CA GLU A 146 -16.54 -2.86 -4.80
C GLU A 146 -16.70 -1.73 -3.79
N ALA A 147 -15.60 -1.08 -3.40
CA ALA A 147 -15.56 -0.08 -2.35
C ALA A 147 -14.97 1.26 -2.78
N SER A 148 -14.87 1.51 -4.08
CA SER A 148 -14.38 2.77 -4.61
C SER A 148 -14.89 3.09 -6.01
N LEU A 149 -14.77 4.37 -6.37
CA LEU A 149 -15.00 4.90 -7.70
C LEU A 149 -13.79 5.73 -8.08
N ALA A 150 -13.00 5.24 -9.04
CA ALA A 150 -11.88 5.97 -9.59
C ALA A 150 -12.28 6.71 -10.87
N VAL A 151 -11.74 7.90 -11.06
CA VAL A 151 -11.86 8.73 -12.26
C VAL A 151 -10.48 8.91 -12.85
N HIS A 152 -10.29 8.53 -14.10
CA HIS A 152 -9.02 8.57 -14.81
C HIS A 152 -9.05 9.62 -15.92
N TRP A 153 -7.99 10.45 -16.03
CA TRP A 153 -7.88 11.49 -17.06
C TRP A 153 -6.54 11.52 -17.81
N ARG A 154 -5.72 10.46 -17.66
CA ARG A 154 -4.36 10.42 -18.26
C ARG A 154 -4.33 10.69 -19.76
N ASN A 155 -5.35 10.22 -20.50
CA ASN A 155 -5.40 10.30 -21.96
C ASN A 155 -6.22 11.50 -22.49
N LEU A 156 -6.62 12.43 -21.61
CA LEU A 156 -7.40 13.61 -21.97
C LEU A 156 -6.49 14.81 -22.22
N SER A 157 -6.97 15.79 -22.99
CA SER A 157 -6.30 17.08 -23.12
C SER A 157 -6.26 17.84 -21.78
N PRO A 158 -5.32 18.78 -21.57
CA PRO A 158 -5.24 19.54 -20.32
C PRO A 158 -6.54 20.24 -19.92
N THR A 159 -7.28 20.75 -20.90
CA THR A 159 -8.58 21.40 -20.66
C THR A 159 -9.65 20.40 -20.20
N GLU A 160 -9.70 19.22 -20.81
CA GLU A 160 -10.61 18.15 -20.42
C GLU A 160 -10.25 17.60 -19.05
N GLN A 161 -8.96 17.41 -18.76
CA GLN A 161 -8.48 17.00 -17.42
C GLN A 161 -8.97 17.97 -16.34
N ALA A 162 -8.79 19.28 -16.55
CA ALA A 162 -9.21 20.29 -15.58
C ALA A 162 -10.74 20.25 -15.33
N ARG A 163 -11.54 20.13 -16.41
CA ARG A 163 -13.00 20.03 -16.29
C ARG A 163 -13.44 18.78 -15.56
N LEU A 164 -12.84 17.63 -15.88
CA LEU A 164 -13.17 16.36 -15.24
C LEU A 164 -12.73 16.36 -13.78
N ALA A 165 -11.56 16.91 -13.45
CA ALA A 165 -11.10 17.05 -12.07
C ALA A 165 -12.07 17.91 -11.24
N GLU A 166 -12.46 19.09 -11.74
CA GLU A 166 -13.43 19.99 -11.08
C GLU A 166 -14.79 19.31 -10.87
N ALA A 167 -15.30 18.62 -11.90
CA ALA A 167 -16.56 17.89 -11.80
C ALA A 167 -16.48 16.74 -10.76
N SER A 168 -15.37 16.00 -10.76
CA SER A 168 -15.13 14.92 -9.81
C SER A 168 -15.02 15.43 -8.37
N GLU A 169 -14.28 16.51 -8.13
CA GLU A 169 -14.20 17.15 -6.82
C GLU A 169 -15.59 17.58 -6.33
N GLY A 170 -16.38 18.23 -7.19
CA GLY A 170 -17.73 18.68 -6.84
C GLY A 170 -18.66 17.52 -6.47
N VAL A 171 -18.69 16.46 -7.25
CA VAL A 171 -19.50 15.27 -6.98
C VAL A 171 -19.00 14.55 -5.73
N PHE A 172 -17.71 14.28 -5.64
CA PHE A 172 -17.14 13.51 -4.51
C PHE A 172 -17.28 14.25 -3.18
N ALA A 173 -17.13 15.58 -3.15
CA ALA A 173 -17.33 16.38 -1.94
C ALA A 173 -18.75 16.22 -1.37
N GLN A 174 -19.77 16.16 -2.20
CA GLN A 174 -21.16 15.95 -1.75
C GLN A 174 -21.34 14.59 -1.08
N HIS A 175 -20.65 13.55 -1.58
CA HIS A 175 -20.75 12.19 -1.05
C HIS A 175 -19.87 11.99 0.19
N THR A 176 -18.71 12.64 0.30
CA THR A 176 -17.88 12.59 1.52
C THR A 176 -18.57 13.26 2.70
N HIS A 177 -19.24 14.40 2.51
CA HIS A 177 -19.97 15.09 3.57
C HIS A 177 -21.17 14.28 4.08
N ARG A 178 -21.94 13.66 3.18
CA ARG A 178 -23.08 12.82 3.56
C ARG A 178 -22.68 11.50 4.22
N ALA A 179 -21.54 10.95 3.85
CA ALA A 179 -21.03 9.70 4.40
C ALA A 179 -20.30 9.90 5.75
N ALA A 180 -19.89 11.11 6.12
CA ALA A 180 -19.28 11.39 7.42
C ALA A 180 -20.16 11.02 8.61
N GLU A 181 -21.48 10.91 8.41
CA GLU A 181 -22.44 10.44 9.42
C GLU A 181 -22.64 8.92 9.43
N GLN A 182 -22.10 8.16 8.43
CA GLN A 182 -22.40 6.74 8.20
C GLN A 182 -21.21 5.92 7.66
N GLU A 183 -20.04 5.96 8.27
CA GLU A 183 -18.86 5.22 7.78
C GLU A 183 -18.24 5.81 6.51
N GLY A 184 -17.42 6.79 6.68
CA GLY A 184 -16.79 7.71 5.78
C GLY A 184 -16.31 7.21 4.42
N LEU A 185 -16.59 8.02 3.40
CA LEU A 185 -15.86 8.02 2.14
C LEU A 185 -14.76 9.07 2.21
N SER A 186 -13.60 8.78 1.63
CA SER A 186 -12.52 9.74 1.41
C SER A 186 -12.24 9.94 -0.06
N MET A 187 -11.92 11.17 -0.41
CA MET A 187 -11.44 11.54 -1.72
C MET A 187 -9.90 11.55 -1.71
N LEU A 188 -9.29 10.80 -2.62
CA LEU A 188 -7.86 10.60 -2.71
C LEU A 188 -7.38 10.92 -4.13
N PRO A 189 -6.54 11.96 -4.31
CA PRO A 189 -5.88 12.19 -5.58
C PRO A 189 -4.79 11.15 -5.82
N PHE A 190 -4.64 10.74 -7.09
CA PHE A 190 -3.53 9.94 -7.55
C PHE A 190 -3.00 10.48 -8.89
N GLU A 191 -1.89 9.95 -9.37
CA GLU A 191 -1.32 10.40 -10.64
C GLU A 191 -2.32 10.22 -11.79
N SER A 192 -2.77 11.33 -12.39
CA SER A 192 -3.75 11.40 -13.48
C SER A 192 -5.15 10.88 -13.12
N GLY A 193 -5.59 11.08 -11.87
CA GLY A 193 -6.91 10.65 -11.45
C GLY A 193 -7.28 11.08 -10.03
N MET A 194 -8.48 10.66 -9.64
CA MET A 194 -9.02 10.84 -8.29
C MET A 194 -9.88 9.63 -7.94
N GLU A 195 -9.85 9.20 -6.69
CA GLU A 195 -10.65 8.09 -6.20
C GLU A 195 -11.52 8.52 -5.02
N LEU A 196 -12.79 8.20 -5.07
CA LEU A 196 -13.70 8.20 -3.93
C LEU A 196 -13.70 6.79 -3.34
N ARG A 197 -13.22 6.63 -2.10
CA ARG A 197 -12.98 5.32 -1.49
C ARG A 197 -13.59 5.22 -0.10
N ALA A 198 -14.11 4.05 0.23
CA ALA A 198 -14.51 3.72 1.60
C ALA A 198 -13.32 3.68 2.57
N ASN A 199 -13.53 4.18 3.79
CA ASN A 199 -12.48 4.33 4.82
C ASN A 199 -12.41 3.17 5.80
N ASP A 200 -13.36 2.26 5.76
CA ASP A 200 -13.47 1.12 6.66
C ASP A 200 -12.35 0.08 6.51
N HIS A 201 -11.70 0.05 5.33
CA HIS A 201 -10.52 -0.79 5.06
C HIS A 201 -9.42 0.04 4.41
N THR A 202 -8.23 0.00 5.02
CA THR A 202 -7.01 0.65 4.52
C THR A 202 -5.84 -0.31 4.64
N LYS A 203 -4.71 0.02 4.00
CA LYS A 203 -3.45 -0.72 4.18
C LYS A 203 -3.03 -0.77 5.66
N GLY A 204 -3.44 0.21 6.48
CA GLY A 204 -3.22 0.21 7.91
C GLY A 204 -3.91 -0.94 8.63
N HIS A 205 -5.17 -1.24 8.31
CA HIS A 205 -5.90 -2.38 8.89
C HIS A 205 -5.22 -3.72 8.55
N ALA A 206 -4.70 -3.87 7.32
CA ALA A 206 -3.93 -5.04 6.94
C ALA A 206 -2.65 -5.20 7.77
N VAL A 207 -1.92 -4.10 8.00
CA VAL A 207 -0.72 -4.09 8.86
C VAL A 207 -1.06 -4.45 10.29
N GLU A 208 -2.13 -3.90 10.87
CA GLU A 208 -2.59 -4.25 12.22
C GLU A 208 -2.90 -5.74 12.35
N ALA A 209 -3.61 -6.31 11.39
CA ALA A 209 -3.94 -7.74 11.37
C ALA A 209 -2.66 -8.61 11.30
N LEU A 210 -1.70 -8.24 10.46
CA LEU A 210 -0.43 -8.94 10.31
C LEU A 210 0.43 -8.88 11.59
N LEU A 211 0.50 -7.70 12.23
CA LEU A 211 1.23 -7.53 13.49
C LEU A 211 0.59 -8.32 14.62
N ALA A 212 -0.74 -8.31 14.73
CA ALA A 212 -1.47 -9.08 15.73
C ALA A 212 -1.23 -10.59 15.58
N ALA A 213 -1.13 -11.10 14.35
CA ALA A 213 -0.82 -12.49 14.05
C ALA A 213 0.66 -12.85 14.27
N GLY A 214 1.55 -11.87 14.37
CA GLY A 214 3.00 -12.08 14.51
C GLY A 214 3.45 -12.51 15.89
N GLY A 215 2.74 -12.08 16.95
CA GLY A 215 3.05 -12.37 18.34
C GLY A 215 4.30 -11.68 18.87
N ASP A 216 4.73 -12.09 20.08
CA ASP A 216 5.84 -11.46 20.79
C ASP A 216 7.20 -11.68 20.09
N GLY A 217 8.06 -10.68 20.21
CA GLY A 217 9.42 -10.72 19.65
C GLY A 217 9.48 -10.59 18.12
N LEU A 218 8.37 -10.18 17.48
CA LEU A 218 8.35 -9.92 16.05
C LEU A 218 9.18 -8.69 15.69
N VAL A 219 10.08 -8.80 14.71
CA VAL A 219 10.68 -7.66 14.02
C VAL A 219 9.99 -7.50 12.66
N ALA A 220 9.34 -6.35 12.47
CA ALA A 220 8.55 -6.06 11.27
C ALA A 220 9.14 -4.90 10.47
N ALA A 221 8.96 -4.94 9.14
CA ALA A 221 9.18 -3.79 8.26
C ALA A 221 8.07 -3.68 7.23
N TYR A 222 7.73 -2.43 6.85
CA TYR A 222 6.80 -2.11 5.78
C TYR A 222 7.48 -1.23 4.73
N LEU A 223 7.39 -1.64 3.46
CA LEU A 223 7.87 -0.92 2.30
C LEU A 223 6.69 -0.41 1.48
N GLY A 224 6.64 0.88 1.20
CA GLY A 224 5.58 1.50 0.40
C GLY A 224 6.05 2.79 -0.27
N ASP A 225 5.33 3.29 -1.27
CA ASP A 225 5.74 4.46 -2.05
C ASP A 225 4.72 5.61 -2.04
N ASP A 226 3.42 5.32 -1.88
CA ASP A 226 2.34 6.27 -2.12
C ASP A 226 1.65 6.74 -0.83
N THR A 227 0.75 7.69 -1.00
CA THR A 227 -0.07 8.29 0.08
C THR A 227 -0.93 7.27 0.80
N THR A 228 -1.36 6.20 0.11
CA THR A 228 -2.11 5.10 0.71
C THR A 228 -1.26 4.26 1.69
N ASP A 229 0.07 4.34 1.61
CA ASP A 229 0.99 3.67 2.53
C ASP A 229 1.17 4.43 3.85
N GLU A 230 0.76 5.70 3.92
CA GLU A 230 0.80 6.47 5.17
C GLU A 230 -0.06 5.83 6.27
N ASP A 231 -1.18 5.18 5.90
CA ASP A 231 -1.99 4.42 6.85
C ASP A 231 -1.23 3.20 7.38
N ALA A 232 -0.49 2.52 6.52
CA ALA A 232 0.37 1.40 6.92
C ALA A 232 1.56 1.86 7.79
N PHE A 233 2.22 2.97 7.43
CA PHE A 233 3.30 3.54 8.23
C PHE A 233 2.79 3.97 9.62
N ARG A 234 1.61 4.58 9.70
CA ARG A 234 0.98 4.96 10.97
C ARG A 234 0.63 3.73 11.80
N ALA A 235 0.04 2.71 11.19
CA ALA A 235 -0.32 1.46 11.86
C ALA A 235 0.91 0.72 12.38
N LEU A 236 2.00 0.69 11.62
CA LEU A 236 3.25 0.08 12.06
C LEU A 236 3.86 0.86 13.24
N GLY A 237 3.94 2.19 13.14
CA GLY A 237 4.45 3.08 14.18
C GLY A 237 5.81 2.64 14.71
N ALA A 238 5.96 2.64 16.05
CA ALA A 238 7.18 2.21 16.72
C ALA A 238 7.36 0.66 16.80
N ARG A 239 6.40 -0.12 16.27
CA ARG A 239 6.44 -1.59 16.29
C ARG A 239 7.30 -2.19 15.17
N GLY A 240 7.83 -1.37 14.27
CA GLY A 240 8.64 -1.83 13.16
C GLY A 240 9.30 -0.71 12.37
N LEU A 241 9.92 -1.07 11.27
CA LEU A 241 10.62 -0.17 10.38
C LEU A 241 9.74 0.19 9.19
N SER A 242 9.47 1.48 8.99
CA SER A 242 8.73 2.01 7.84
C SER A 242 9.67 2.62 6.81
N LEU A 243 9.56 2.20 5.55
CA LEU A 243 10.44 2.61 4.46
C LEU A 243 9.63 3.15 3.27
N LEU A 244 9.87 4.41 2.94
CA LEU A 244 9.39 5.01 1.70
C LEU A 244 10.29 4.55 0.55
N VAL A 245 9.72 3.96 -0.50
CA VAL A 245 10.45 3.51 -1.71
C VAL A 245 10.09 4.43 -2.86
N ARG A 246 10.94 5.40 -3.19
CA ARG A 246 10.72 6.36 -4.28
C ARG A 246 12.03 6.86 -4.85
N GLU A 247 11.99 7.36 -6.10
CA GLU A 247 13.14 8.07 -6.67
C GLU A 247 13.40 9.37 -5.92
N GLU A 248 12.37 10.18 -5.68
CA GLU A 248 12.43 11.43 -4.92
C GLU A 248 11.62 11.32 -3.62
N PRO A 249 12.13 11.82 -2.49
CA PRO A 249 11.41 11.80 -1.23
C PRO A 249 10.23 12.77 -1.25
N ARG A 250 9.21 12.46 -0.45
CA ARG A 250 8.09 13.34 -0.16
C ARG A 250 7.83 13.42 1.35
N PRO A 251 7.01 14.35 1.83
CA PRO A 251 6.54 14.32 3.22
C PRO A 251 5.85 12.98 3.51
N THR A 252 6.25 12.31 4.61
CA THR A 252 5.80 10.95 4.95
C THR A 252 5.94 10.66 6.44
N LEU A 253 5.20 9.67 6.93
CA LEU A 253 5.37 9.06 8.25
C LEU A 253 6.43 7.95 8.24
N ALA A 254 6.95 7.55 7.09
CA ALA A 254 8.04 6.58 7.01
C ALA A 254 9.29 7.11 7.73
N GLY A 255 9.95 6.24 8.48
CA GLY A 255 11.20 6.57 9.17
C GLY A 255 12.42 6.61 8.25
N PHE A 256 12.37 5.91 7.12
CA PHE A 256 13.49 5.74 6.20
C PHE A 256 13.05 5.86 4.75
N TRP A 257 14.02 6.08 3.87
CA TRP A 257 13.81 6.23 2.44
C TRP A 257 14.80 5.38 1.64
N LEU A 258 14.30 4.68 0.62
CA LEU A 258 15.06 3.88 -0.33
C LEU A 258 14.73 4.28 -1.76
N ARG A 259 15.72 4.23 -2.65
CA ARG A 259 15.53 4.31 -4.10
C ARG A 259 15.48 2.90 -4.72
N ALA A 260 14.37 2.61 -5.42
CA ALA A 260 14.30 1.40 -6.23
C ALA A 260 15.01 1.63 -7.59
N PRO A 261 15.56 0.57 -8.23
CA PRO A 261 15.64 -0.80 -7.73
C PRO A 261 16.87 -1.07 -6.84
N ALA A 262 17.96 -0.29 -6.95
CA ALA A 262 19.26 -0.65 -6.41
C ALA A 262 19.27 -0.75 -4.88
N GLN A 263 18.75 0.26 -4.17
CA GLN A 263 18.72 0.25 -2.71
C GLN A 263 17.68 -0.71 -2.14
N LEU A 264 16.55 -0.90 -2.85
CA LEU A 264 15.58 -1.95 -2.52
C LEU A 264 16.24 -3.33 -2.56
N ILE A 265 16.99 -3.64 -3.61
CA ILE A 265 17.71 -4.90 -3.77
C ILE A 265 18.73 -5.10 -2.63
N SER A 266 19.50 -4.06 -2.30
CA SER A 266 20.46 -4.11 -1.18
C SER A 266 19.75 -4.38 0.15
N PHE A 267 18.65 -3.70 0.42
CA PHE A 267 17.83 -3.91 1.61
C PHE A 267 17.31 -5.36 1.71
N LEU A 268 16.79 -5.93 0.62
CA LEU A 268 16.30 -7.31 0.58
C LEU A 268 17.43 -8.33 0.80
N ASP A 269 18.64 -8.07 0.28
CA ASP A 269 19.82 -8.91 0.52
C ASP A 269 20.25 -8.85 2.00
N ASP A 270 20.26 -7.66 2.61
CA ASP A 270 20.59 -7.49 4.01
C ASP A 270 19.54 -8.11 4.94
N TRP A 271 18.24 -7.95 4.60
CA TRP A 271 17.15 -8.63 5.31
C TRP A 271 17.32 -10.15 5.28
N THR A 272 17.56 -10.72 4.10
CA THR A 272 17.80 -12.16 3.93
C THR A 272 18.96 -12.64 4.79
N ARG A 273 20.06 -11.90 4.79
CA ARG A 273 21.28 -12.24 5.54
C ARG A 273 21.05 -12.19 7.05
N ALA A 274 20.37 -11.16 7.54
CA ALA A 274 20.09 -10.99 8.96
C ALA A 274 19.08 -12.01 9.47
N ALA A 275 17.91 -12.12 8.80
CA ALA A 275 16.88 -13.08 9.19
C ALA A 275 17.32 -14.56 9.07
N GLY A 276 18.27 -14.86 8.18
CA GLY A 276 18.83 -16.20 8.00
C GLY A 276 19.87 -16.61 9.05
N ARG A 277 20.46 -15.67 9.81
CA ARG A 277 21.49 -15.99 10.81
C ARG A 277 20.95 -16.64 12.09
N GLY A 278 19.75 -16.38 12.47
CA GLY A 278 19.15 -16.79 13.74
C GLY A 278 18.74 -18.27 13.84
N GLY A 279 19.18 -19.14 12.96
CA GLY A 279 18.88 -20.59 12.97
C GLY A 279 20.03 -21.50 13.42
N ARG A 280 21.10 -20.97 13.98
CA ARG A 280 22.26 -21.74 14.44
C ARG A 280 22.40 -21.60 15.97
N GLY A 281 21.47 -22.18 16.66
CA GLY A 281 21.50 -22.36 18.10
C GLY A 281 20.87 -23.69 18.45
#